data_51a35b9649f5382472d3dac2dc292a75
#
_entry.id   51a35b9649f5382472d3dac2dc292a75
#
_cell.length_a   1.000
_cell.length_b   1.000
_cell.length_c   1.000
_cell.angle_alpha   90.00
_cell.angle_beta   90.00
_cell.angle_gamma   90.00
#
_symmetry.space_group_name_H-M   'P 1'
#
loop_
_entity.id
_entity.type
_entity.pdbx_description
1 polymer ?
#
loop_
_entity_poly.entity_id
_entity_poly.type
_entity_poly.pdbx_seq_one_letter_code
_entity_poly.pdbx_strand_id
1 'polypeptide(L)'
;MLNKIKFLLLLPVMLPIVSCSSDDKITFKCANDTFVTYYDDSYFNMNNDEVHHEIALASHAMALATFNNDEDYTKRKNNLVDLWNKEGFTNQYYNSSYNEKPGIDTIGYGIASKDINIFGGKYTLIAIAVRGGYYEGEWASNFKIGKEGNAQGFDEASNLVIEGLTNYISTYGISGHIKIWISGFSRAAITSNMVAGKLLNRLNDNILISTNVKYGKGDIYAYCFEPPIGVEASTNVLDANLYKGIHNFVNYNDLVPLVAPCEWGFTRYGTDHYYPDRLTDIYFDYSEREKLISQYHFTPGAQNFPKYTVDNWKFFNVGGKHVKENNLPIESLHPSQGRFSRALVHALATLGFENRLYYNALIEDGIRAMMATIMGANEKIQGIDTTKMMDVIFEYAFIKNLINDLENNLAVEFTEDLRMLFYQLFGANENNFEDISALFSENFMFFSDFARGLKKRQDITAQLLYRDNAMNLVIGHMPQLSYSFLSSCDPRLHKDEACKFNDGTYYILHLDEPSEFSLYEKNIDQTVFTYKNETMESDFLACEKFYDGSINIYLPKNGEYEYVGGVKNIKLINVDSYNNETVINESLPITGTVSSI
;
A
#
# COMPACT_ATOMS: atom_id res chain seq x y z
N MET A 1 -18.37 -78.19 -23.56
CA MET A 1 -18.82 -77.21 -22.55
C MET A 1 -17.61 -76.37 -22.16
N LEU A 2 -17.49 -75.20 -22.74
CA LEU A 2 -16.37 -74.27 -22.49
C LEU A 2 -16.73 -73.31 -21.35
N ASN A 3 -16.01 -73.40 -20.24
CA ASN A 3 -16.07 -72.42 -19.17
C ASN A 3 -15.23 -71.18 -19.54
N LYS A 4 -15.89 -70.05 -19.67
CA LYS A 4 -15.27 -68.75 -19.80
C LYS A 4 -14.78 -68.25 -18.45
N ILE A 5 -13.48 -68.22 -18.23
CA ILE A 5 -12.85 -67.53 -17.11
C ILE A 5 -12.73 -66.06 -17.50
N LYS A 6 -13.45 -65.19 -16.78
CA LYS A 6 -13.30 -63.74 -16.84
C LYS A 6 -12.11 -63.36 -15.99
N PHE A 7 -11.03 -62.91 -16.63
CA PHE A 7 -9.94 -62.17 -15.93
C PHE A 7 -10.43 -60.76 -15.60
N LEU A 8 -10.60 -60.52 -14.32
CA LEU A 8 -10.84 -59.18 -13.81
C LEU A 8 -9.48 -58.53 -13.62
N LEU A 9 -9.08 -57.60 -14.51
CA LEU A 9 -7.92 -56.73 -14.32
C LEU A 9 -8.25 -55.72 -13.21
N LEU A 10 -7.72 -55.95 -12.02
CA LEU A 10 -7.61 -54.94 -10.97
C LEU A 10 -6.49 -53.96 -11.39
N LEU A 11 -6.90 -52.82 -11.94
CA LEU A 11 -6.00 -51.64 -11.99
C LEU A 11 -5.85 -51.15 -10.55
N PRO A 12 -4.60 -51.03 -10.02
CA PRO A 12 -4.42 -50.30 -8.80
C PRO A 12 -4.66 -48.81 -9.14
N VAL A 13 -5.78 -48.29 -8.63
CA VAL A 13 -5.97 -46.85 -8.53
C VAL A 13 -4.90 -46.38 -7.53
N MET A 14 -3.78 -45.89 -8.06
CA MET A 14 -2.88 -45.07 -7.26
C MET A 14 -3.64 -43.76 -6.97
N LEU A 15 -4.33 -43.73 -5.85
CA LEU A 15 -4.69 -42.48 -5.22
C LEU A 15 -3.37 -41.76 -4.94
N PRO A 16 -3.18 -40.53 -5.39
CA PRO A 16 -2.09 -39.74 -4.90
C PRO A 16 -2.26 -39.66 -3.39
N ILE A 17 -1.34 -40.25 -2.66
CA ILE A 17 -1.19 -39.94 -1.24
C ILE A 17 -0.73 -38.47 -1.26
N VAL A 18 -1.70 -37.57 -1.13
CA VAL A 18 -1.40 -36.19 -0.74
C VAL A 18 -0.80 -36.34 0.65
N SER A 19 0.51 -36.32 0.71
CA SER A 19 1.23 -36.11 1.94
C SER A 19 0.75 -34.75 2.44
N CYS A 20 -0.14 -34.75 3.40
CA CYS A 20 -0.33 -33.59 4.26
C CYS A 20 0.97 -33.42 5.02
N SER A 21 1.95 -32.74 4.42
CA SER A 21 3.00 -32.11 5.19
C SER A 21 2.28 -31.11 6.08
N SER A 22 2.38 -31.26 7.39
CA SER A 22 1.92 -30.21 8.31
C SER A 22 2.84 -29.03 8.07
N ASP A 23 2.31 -27.97 7.45
CA ASP A 23 3.05 -26.70 7.30
C ASP A 23 3.63 -26.32 8.66
N ASP A 24 4.92 -26.07 8.70
CA ASP A 24 5.57 -25.73 9.97
C ASP A 24 5.16 -24.33 10.42
N LYS A 25 4.57 -24.27 11.60
CA LYS A 25 4.25 -23.01 12.26
C LYS A 25 5.55 -22.34 12.73
N ILE A 26 5.80 -21.15 12.20
CA ILE A 26 7.00 -20.36 12.46
C ILE A 26 6.63 -19.08 13.21
N THR A 27 7.33 -18.79 14.29
CA THR A 27 7.29 -17.47 14.93
C THR A 27 8.43 -16.61 14.41
N PHE A 28 8.13 -15.34 14.09
CA PHE A 28 9.11 -14.38 13.62
C PHE A 28 8.93 -13.03 14.30
N LYS A 29 9.90 -12.14 14.16
CA LYS A 29 9.87 -10.79 14.72
C LYS A 29 9.77 -9.72 13.64
N CYS A 30 8.93 -8.72 13.92
CA CYS A 30 8.90 -7.44 13.24
C CYS A 30 9.21 -6.37 14.29
N ALA A 31 10.31 -5.66 14.15
CA ALA A 31 10.89 -4.85 15.24
C ALA A 31 11.01 -5.68 16.53
N ASN A 32 10.26 -5.33 17.56
CA ASN A 32 10.25 -6.03 18.86
C ASN A 32 9.03 -6.96 19.03
N ASP A 33 8.07 -6.91 18.12
CA ASP A 33 6.85 -7.70 18.19
C ASP A 33 7.04 -9.09 17.58
N THR A 34 6.27 -10.07 18.07
CA THR A 34 6.33 -11.45 17.61
C THR A 34 5.04 -11.83 16.89
N PHE A 35 5.18 -12.39 15.71
CA PHE A 35 4.11 -12.82 14.83
C PHE A 35 4.27 -14.30 14.46
N VAL A 36 3.27 -14.82 13.75
CA VAL A 36 3.21 -16.20 13.29
C VAL A 36 3.08 -16.25 11.78
N THR A 37 3.78 -17.19 11.17
CA THR A 37 3.58 -17.55 9.76
C THR A 37 3.66 -19.06 9.62
N TYR A 38 3.43 -19.55 8.40
CA TYR A 38 3.61 -20.94 8.03
C TYR A 38 4.48 -21.00 6.79
N TYR A 39 5.27 -22.04 6.66
CA TYR A 39 6.13 -22.22 5.50
C TYR A 39 6.22 -23.71 5.09
N ASP A 40 6.14 -23.95 3.81
CA ASP A 40 6.41 -25.25 3.20
C ASP A 40 7.00 -25.05 1.79
N ASP A 41 8.00 -25.87 1.43
CA ASP A 41 8.64 -25.81 0.10
C ASP A 41 7.67 -26.10 -1.05
N SER A 42 6.60 -26.84 -0.78
CA SER A 42 5.57 -27.18 -1.78
C SER A 42 4.78 -25.97 -2.27
N TYR A 43 4.83 -24.84 -1.57
CA TYR A 43 4.20 -23.60 -2.03
C TYR A 43 4.71 -23.17 -3.40
N PHE A 44 5.97 -23.45 -3.69
CA PHE A 44 6.58 -23.13 -4.99
C PHE A 44 6.24 -24.12 -6.10
N ASN A 45 5.33 -25.07 -5.84
CA ASN A 45 4.65 -25.88 -6.85
C ASN A 45 3.38 -25.24 -7.40
N MET A 46 2.82 -24.30 -6.66
CA MET A 46 1.58 -23.63 -7.03
C MET A 46 1.80 -22.77 -8.27
N ASN A 47 0.75 -22.60 -9.06
CA ASN A 47 0.77 -21.71 -10.20
C ASN A 47 0.99 -20.25 -9.72
N ASN A 48 2.07 -19.63 -10.15
CA ASN A 48 2.37 -18.27 -9.73
C ASN A 48 1.50 -17.19 -10.39
N ASP A 49 0.70 -17.55 -11.41
CA ASP A 49 -0.27 -16.64 -12.02
C ASP A 49 -1.50 -16.39 -11.13
N GLU A 50 -1.66 -17.16 -10.06
CA GLU A 50 -2.76 -17.07 -9.11
C GLU A 50 -2.24 -16.64 -7.74
N VAL A 51 -3.03 -15.86 -7.02
CA VAL A 51 -2.69 -15.49 -5.65
C VAL A 51 -2.96 -16.67 -4.70
N HIS A 52 -1.98 -17.00 -3.88
CA HIS A 52 -2.09 -18.05 -2.86
C HIS A 52 -1.88 -17.42 -1.47
N HIS A 53 -2.86 -17.61 -0.60
CA HIS A 53 -2.84 -17.01 0.74
C HIS A 53 -1.65 -17.49 1.58
N GLU A 54 -1.27 -18.75 1.39
CA GLU A 54 -0.12 -19.37 2.08
C GLU A 54 1.18 -18.66 1.72
N ILE A 55 1.43 -18.45 0.41
CA ILE A 55 2.63 -17.73 -0.05
C ILE A 55 2.52 -16.26 0.34
N ALA A 56 1.34 -15.66 0.28
CA ALA A 56 1.14 -14.26 0.66
C ALA A 56 1.52 -14.02 2.11
N LEU A 57 1.05 -14.87 3.05
CA LEU A 57 1.37 -14.75 4.47
C LEU A 57 2.86 -14.98 4.74
N ALA A 58 3.48 -16.00 4.13
CA ALA A 58 4.92 -16.26 4.24
C ALA A 58 5.75 -15.12 3.66
N SER A 59 5.35 -14.58 2.50
CA SER A 59 6.00 -13.43 1.86
C SER A 59 5.90 -12.16 2.71
N HIS A 60 4.73 -11.94 3.32
CA HIS A 60 4.55 -10.81 4.23
C HIS A 60 5.41 -10.95 5.47
N ALA A 61 5.53 -12.17 6.03
CA ALA A 61 6.43 -12.45 7.15
C ALA A 61 7.89 -12.14 6.78
N MET A 62 8.34 -12.53 5.58
CA MET A 62 9.66 -12.19 5.07
C MET A 62 9.86 -10.68 4.94
N ALA A 63 8.88 -9.95 4.42
CA ALA A 63 8.92 -8.49 4.35
C ALA A 63 8.99 -7.86 5.75
N LEU A 64 8.15 -8.29 6.70
CA LEU A 64 8.13 -7.77 8.08
C LEU A 64 9.39 -8.11 8.87
N ALA A 65 10.01 -9.26 8.63
CA ALA A 65 11.27 -9.63 9.30
C ALA A 65 12.44 -8.69 8.94
N THR A 66 12.29 -7.89 7.87
CA THR A 66 13.25 -6.83 7.56
C THR A 66 13.14 -5.61 8.48
N PHE A 67 12.03 -5.48 9.22
CA PHE A 67 11.79 -4.39 10.15
C PHE A 67 12.51 -4.67 11.47
N ASN A 68 13.61 -3.99 11.70
CA ASN A 68 14.39 -4.12 12.92
C ASN A 68 14.98 -2.75 13.28
N ASN A 69 14.67 -2.28 14.49
CA ASN A 69 15.04 -0.96 15.00
C ASN A 69 16.26 -1.00 15.95
N ASP A 70 17.09 -2.05 15.88
CA ASP A 70 18.31 -2.12 16.70
C ASP A 70 19.22 -0.92 16.38
N GLU A 71 19.75 -0.27 17.41
CA GLU A 71 20.69 0.85 17.27
C GLU A 71 21.98 0.44 16.56
N ASP A 72 22.42 -0.81 16.76
CA ASP A 72 23.52 -1.42 16.04
C ASP A 72 23.04 -1.92 14.67
N TYR A 73 23.35 -1.17 13.62
CA TYR A 73 22.96 -1.50 12.24
C TYR A 73 23.35 -2.92 11.82
N THR A 74 24.46 -3.45 12.33
CA THR A 74 24.90 -4.83 11.99
C THR A 74 23.96 -5.90 12.51
N LYS A 75 23.11 -5.58 13.49
CA LYS A 75 22.11 -6.47 14.07
C LYS A 75 20.73 -6.33 13.42
N ARG A 76 20.49 -5.30 12.63
CA ARG A 76 19.19 -5.07 11.99
C ARG A 76 18.73 -6.22 11.08
N LYS A 77 19.64 -7.03 10.58
CA LYS A 77 19.33 -8.26 9.83
C LYS A 77 18.84 -9.43 10.68
N ASN A 78 19.02 -9.40 12.02
CA ASN A 78 18.85 -10.59 12.86
C ASN A 78 17.44 -11.19 12.82
N ASN A 79 16.40 -10.39 12.68
CA ASN A 79 15.02 -10.89 12.57
C ASN A 79 14.84 -11.71 11.27
N LEU A 80 15.40 -11.24 10.17
CA LEU A 80 15.37 -11.93 8.89
C LEU A 80 16.27 -13.19 8.90
N VAL A 81 17.44 -13.11 9.54
CA VAL A 81 18.33 -14.28 9.77
C VAL A 81 17.58 -15.38 10.52
N ASP A 82 16.87 -15.02 11.60
CA ASP A 82 16.12 -15.96 12.41
C ASP A 82 14.97 -16.62 11.63
N LEU A 83 14.21 -15.83 10.87
CA LEU A 83 13.15 -16.35 10.01
C LEU A 83 13.69 -17.32 8.96
N TRP A 84 14.68 -16.92 8.19
CA TRP A 84 15.26 -17.76 7.12
C TRP A 84 15.91 -19.04 7.65
N ASN A 85 16.53 -18.99 8.84
CA ASN A 85 17.05 -20.20 9.48
C ASN A 85 15.93 -21.20 9.81
N LYS A 86 14.78 -20.71 10.29
CA LYS A 86 13.60 -21.55 10.59
C LYS A 86 12.96 -22.11 9.32
N GLU A 87 13.00 -21.37 8.22
CA GLU A 87 12.54 -21.81 6.91
C GLU A 87 13.56 -22.70 6.18
N GLY A 88 14.73 -22.93 6.77
CA GLY A 88 15.78 -23.81 6.22
C GLY A 88 16.64 -23.18 5.13
N PHE A 89 16.63 -21.87 4.98
CA PHE A 89 17.52 -21.17 4.05
C PHE A 89 18.94 -21.13 4.57
N THR A 90 19.87 -21.31 3.64
CA THR A 90 21.33 -21.24 3.85
C THR A 90 21.92 -20.13 2.95
N ASN A 91 23.24 -20.04 2.86
CA ASN A 91 23.91 -19.08 1.98
C ASN A 91 23.34 -17.66 2.08
N GLN A 92 23.09 -17.20 3.29
CA GLN A 92 22.50 -15.88 3.51
C GLN A 92 23.52 -14.77 3.23
N TYR A 93 23.11 -13.79 2.43
CA TYR A 93 23.87 -12.61 2.08
C TYR A 93 23.06 -11.35 2.41
N TYR A 94 23.72 -10.35 2.90
CA TYR A 94 23.14 -9.02 3.18
C TYR A 94 24.09 -7.97 2.61
N ASN A 95 23.56 -7.06 1.79
CA ASN A 95 24.40 -6.01 1.22
C ASN A 95 24.89 -5.02 2.29
N SER A 96 25.91 -4.18 1.94
CA SER A 96 26.48 -3.23 2.89
C SER A 96 25.44 -2.25 3.45
N SER A 97 24.56 -1.74 2.61
CA SER A 97 23.48 -0.82 3.04
C SER A 97 22.53 -1.42 4.08
N TYR A 98 22.47 -2.74 4.19
CA TYR A 98 21.67 -3.40 5.25
C TYR A 98 22.35 -3.34 6.61
N ASN A 99 23.67 -3.34 6.63
CA ASN A 99 24.49 -3.44 7.86
C ASN A 99 25.08 -2.09 8.30
N GLU A 100 24.80 -1.02 7.57
CA GLU A 100 25.32 0.33 7.79
C GLU A 100 24.17 1.33 7.92
N LYS A 101 24.48 2.54 8.39
CA LYS A 101 23.51 3.64 8.39
C LYS A 101 23.03 3.91 6.96
N PRO A 102 21.72 3.87 6.71
CA PRO A 102 21.18 4.07 5.37
C PRO A 102 21.51 5.45 4.79
N GLY A 103 22.07 5.46 3.59
CA GLY A 103 22.31 6.69 2.82
C GLY A 103 21.08 7.10 2.00
N ILE A 104 21.19 8.23 1.27
CA ILE A 104 20.05 8.80 0.53
C ILE A 104 19.63 7.89 -0.64
N ASP A 105 20.53 7.50 -1.52
CA ASP A 105 20.22 6.69 -2.72
C ASP A 105 20.66 5.22 -2.56
N THR A 106 20.49 4.67 -1.35
CA THR A 106 20.81 3.29 -1.03
C THR A 106 19.55 2.41 -0.91
N ILE A 107 19.75 1.11 -0.89
CA ILE A 107 18.70 0.12 -0.60
C ILE A 107 19.31 -1.06 0.16
N GLY A 108 18.72 -1.40 1.30
CA GLY A 108 19.09 -2.59 2.05
C GLY A 108 18.31 -3.81 1.52
N TYR A 109 19.01 -4.91 1.25
CA TYR A 109 18.37 -6.19 0.89
C TYR A 109 19.19 -7.38 1.37
N GLY A 110 18.47 -8.47 1.60
CA GLY A 110 19.05 -9.78 1.86
C GLY A 110 18.69 -10.76 0.73
N ILE A 111 19.58 -11.72 0.48
CA ILE A 111 19.38 -12.84 -0.43
C ILE A 111 19.79 -14.13 0.28
N ALA A 112 18.96 -15.16 0.18
CA ALA A 112 19.26 -16.48 0.71
C ALA A 112 18.83 -17.56 -0.26
N SER A 113 19.42 -18.75 -0.17
CA SER A 113 19.03 -19.87 -1.04
C SER A 113 18.99 -21.19 -0.31
N LYS A 114 18.19 -22.10 -0.82
CA LYS A 114 18.17 -23.51 -0.46
C LYS A 114 17.78 -24.38 -1.64
N ASP A 115 18.20 -25.64 -1.60
CA ASP A 115 17.73 -26.63 -2.57
C ASP A 115 16.37 -27.15 -2.15
N ILE A 116 15.44 -27.22 -3.10
CA ILE A 116 14.09 -27.79 -2.91
C ILE A 116 13.83 -28.86 -3.95
N ASN A 117 13.02 -29.87 -3.57
CA ASN A 117 12.61 -30.92 -4.48
C ASN A 117 11.10 -30.85 -4.70
N ILE A 118 10.70 -30.54 -5.93
CA ILE A 118 9.33 -30.28 -6.30
C ILE A 118 8.97 -31.10 -7.52
N PHE A 119 7.86 -31.88 -7.48
CA PHE A 119 7.42 -32.74 -8.58
C PHE A 119 8.52 -33.62 -9.20
N GLY A 120 9.48 -34.09 -8.38
CA GLY A 120 10.59 -34.91 -8.84
C GLY A 120 11.71 -34.13 -9.55
N GLY A 121 11.64 -32.82 -9.62
CA GLY A 121 12.70 -31.92 -10.09
C GLY A 121 13.47 -31.29 -8.93
N LYS A 122 14.76 -31.08 -9.12
CA LYS A 122 15.60 -30.32 -8.17
C LYS A 122 15.68 -28.87 -8.62
N TYR A 123 15.39 -27.96 -7.72
CA TYR A 123 15.48 -26.52 -7.92
C TYR A 123 16.30 -25.88 -6.81
N THR A 124 16.94 -24.77 -7.08
CA THR A 124 17.44 -23.87 -6.04
C THR A 124 16.43 -22.73 -5.89
N LEU A 125 15.79 -22.65 -4.74
CA LEU A 125 14.93 -21.52 -4.36
C LEU A 125 15.80 -20.38 -3.83
N ILE A 126 15.69 -19.21 -4.47
CA ILE A 126 16.37 -17.98 -4.06
C ILE A 126 15.32 -17.04 -3.50
N ALA A 127 15.41 -16.74 -2.20
CA ALA A 127 14.58 -15.75 -1.53
C ALA A 127 15.29 -14.39 -1.53
N ILE A 128 14.54 -13.33 -1.84
CA ILE A 128 15.02 -11.94 -1.86
C ILE A 128 14.09 -11.11 -0.96
N ALA A 129 14.63 -10.57 0.12
CA ALA A 129 13.93 -9.66 1.02
C ALA A 129 14.52 -8.26 0.91
N VAL A 130 13.69 -7.31 0.46
CA VAL A 130 14.09 -5.89 0.40
C VAL A 130 13.64 -5.22 1.70
N ARG A 131 14.50 -4.37 2.30
CA ARG A 131 14.21 -3.71 3.56
C ARG A 131 13.16 -2.62 3.39
N GLY A 132 12.02 -2.77 4.09
CA GLY A 132 10.87 -1.88 4.03
C GLY A 132 10.69 -0.94 5.23
N GLY A 133 11.47 -1.11 6.30
CA GLY A 133 11.37 -0.28 7.49
C GLY A 133 12.71 0.08 8.11
N TYR A 134 12.73 1.13 8.93
CA TYR A 134 13.93 1.63 9.63
C TYR A 134 15.11 1.92 8.68
N TYR A 135 14.82 2.59 7.58
CA TYR A 135 15.77 2.91 6.52
C TYR A 135 16.09 4.41 6.41
N GLU A 136 15.79 5.18 7.41
CA GLU A 136 16.10 6.61 7.63
C GLU A 136 16.40 7.40 6.34
N GLY A 137 17.69 7.56 6.00
CA GLY A 137 18.13 8.37 4.86
C GLY A 137 17.61 7.95 3.50
N GLU A 138 17.30 6.67 3.31
CA GLU A 138 16.73 6.17 2.06
C GLU A 138 15.34 6.78 1.73
N TRP A 139 14.67 7.38 2.73
CA TRP A 139 13.39 8.06 2.54
C TRP A 139 13.47 9.14 1.44
N ALA A 140 14.55 9.85 1.36
CA ALA A 140 14.72 10.92 0.37
C ALA A 140 14.64 10.41 -1.07
N SER A 141 15.05 9.16 -1.33
CA SER A 141 14.97 8.56 -2.67
C SER A 141 13.55 8.22 -3.12
N ASN A 142 12.57 8.12 -2.20
CA ASN A 142 11.17 7.92 -2.56
C ASN A 142 10.64 9.08 -3.40
N PHE A 143 11.23 10.26 -3.26
CA PHE A 143 10.85 11.48 -3.96
C PHE A 143 11.70 11.76 -5.20
N LYS A 144 12.65 10.87 -5.55
CA LYS A 144 13.45 10.94 -6.77
C LYS A 144 12.67 10.36 -7.94
N ILE A 145 11.88 11.21 -8.59
CA ILE A 145 10.96 10.77 -9.65
C ILE A 145 11.66 10.68 -11.01
N GLY A 146 12.61 11.59 -11.29
CA GLY A 146 13.29 11.65 -12.58
C GLY A 146 12.42 12.21 -13.70
N LYS A 147 13.01 12.54 -14.85
CA LYS A 147 12.34 13.23 -15.96
C LYS A 147 11.57 12.30 -16.89
N GLU A 148 12.00 11.08 -17.03
CA GLU A 148 11.48 10.05 -17.95
C GLU A 148 11.69 8.65 -17.39
N GLY A 149 11.05 7.65 -17.96
CA GLY A 149 11.15 6.26 -17.56
C GLY A 149 10.45 5.99 -16.21
N ASN A 150 10.89 4.98 -15.51
CA ASN A 150 10.38 4.65 -14.16
C ASN A 150 10.76 5.75 -13.14
N ALA A 151 10.06 5.78 -12.01
CA ALA A 151 10.44 6.62 -10.88
C ALA A 151 11.87 6.29 -10.45
N GLN A 152 12.78 7.24 -10.64
CA GLN A 152 14.21 7.02 -10.68
C GLN A 152 14.76 6.40 -9.39
N GLY A 153 14.29 6.84 -8.22
CA GLY A 153 14.78 6.30 -6.95
C GLY A 153 14.43 4.83 -6.73
N PHE A 154 13.29 4.38 -7.23
CA PHE A 154 12.89 2.96 -7.20
C PHE A 154 13.59 2.15 -8.28
N ASP A 155 13.78 2.74 -9.45
CA ASP A 155 14.46 2.11 -10.58
C ASP A 155 15.93 1.81 -10.25
N GLU A 156 16.65 2.78 -9.71
CA GLU A 156 18.03 2.62 -9.23
C GLU A 156 18.12 1.57 -8.13
N ALA A 157 17.24 1.62 -7.13
CA ALA A 157 17.18 0.61 -6.08
C ALA A 157 16.98 -0.81 -6.64
N SER A 158 16.07 -0.98 -7.60
CA SER A 158 15.83 -2.29 -8.22
C SER A 158 17.02 -2.80 -9.04
N ASN A 159 17.77 -1.90 -9.69
CA ASN A 159 19.00 -2.25 -10.41
C ASN A 159 20.08 -2.76 -9.46
N LEU A 160 20.24 -2.12 -8.28
CA LEU A 160 21.17 -2.60 -7.25
C LEU A 160 20.82 -4.01 -6.75
N VAL A 161 19.53 -4.31 -6.56
CA VAL A 161 19.10 -5.65 -6.15
C VAL A 161 19.38 -6.69 -7.24
N ILE A 162 19.14 -6.37 -8.52
CA ILE A 162 19.43 -7.28 -9.65
C ILE A 162 20.93 -7.52 -9.80
N GLU A 163 21.75 -6.50 -9.65
CA GLU A 163 23.20 -6.64 -9.61
C GLU A 163 23.64 -7.55 -8.46
N GLY A 164 23.07 -7.32 -7.27
CA GLY A 164 23.31 -8.18 -6.11
C GLY A 164 22.92 -9.62 -6.33
N LEU A 165 21.78 -9.88 -6.97
CA LEU A 165 21.34 -11.24 -7.31
C LEU A 165 22.32 -11.90 -8.29
N THR A 166 22.79 -11.17 -9.30
CA THR A 166 23.78 -11.68 -10.25
C THR A 166 25.08 -12.07 -9.57
N ASN A 167 25.57 -11.20 -8.69
CA ASN A 167 26.79 -11.43 -7.91
C ASN A 167 26.60 -12.59 -6.91
N TYR A 168 25.42 -12.70 -6.30
CA TYR A 168 25.07 -13.79 -5.39
C TYR A 168 25.12 -15.15 -6.09
N ILE A 169 24.48 -15.29 -7.26
CA ILE A 169 24.48 -16.51 -8.07
C ILE A 169 25.92 -16.94 -8.39
N SER A 170 26.76 -15.99 -8.79
CA SER A 170 28.17 -16.23 -9.09
C SER A 170 28.97 -16.65 -7.85
N THR A 171 28.81 -15.93 -6.76
CA THR A 171 29.57 -16.13 -5.51
C THR A 171 29.29 -17.49 -4.88
N TYR A 172 28.03 -17.92 -4.88
CA TYR A 172 27.62 -19.21 -4.29
C TYR A 172 27.61 -20.35 -5.31
N GLY A 173 28.01 -20.11 -6.57
CA GLY A 173 28.11 -21.13 -7.60
C GLY A 173 26.76 -21.76 -7.96
N ILE A 174 25.67 -20.99 -7.87
CA ILE A 174 24.32 -21.48 -8.15
C ILE A 174 24.19 -21.80 -9.64
N SER A 175 23.66 -22.98 -9.94
CA SER A 175 23.50 -23.45 -11.30
C SER A 175 22.26 -24.34 -11.48
N GLY A 176 21.80 -24.50 -12.71
CA GLY A 176 20.61 -25.31 -13.02
C GLY A 176 19.30 -24.52 -12.90
N HIS A 177 18.23 -25.19 -12.54
CA HIS A 177 16.92 -24.57 -12.45
C HIS A 177 16.75 -23.84 -11.11
N ILE A 178 16.37 -22.58 -11.19
CA ILE A 178 16.11 -21.74 -10.01
C ILE A 178 14.65 -21.30 -9.99
N LYS A 179 14.15 -21.06 -8.77
CA LYS A 179 12.94 -20.29 -8.50
C LYS A 179 13.30 -19.05 -7.68
N ILE A 180 12.64 -17.95 -7.94
CA ILE A 180 12.91 -16.67 -7.30
C ILE A 180 11.66 -16.27 -6.52
N TRP A 181 11.83 -16.11 -5.22
CA TRP A 181 10.81 -15.63 -4.30
C TRP A 181 11.23 -14.27 -3.77
N ILE A 182 10.47 -13.23 -4.10
CA ILE A 182 10.81 -11.86 -3.74
C ILE A 182 9.65 -11.18 -3.02
N SER A 183 9.97 -10.44 -1.95
CA SER A 183 9.01 -9.69 -1.19
C SER A 183 9.57 -8.40 -0.61
N GLY A 184 8.68 -7.45 -0.37
CA GLY A 184 8.95 -6.20 0.32
C GLY A 184 7.64 -5.51 0.73
N PHE A 185 7.79 -4.52 1.61
CA PHE A 185 6.69 -3.67 2.09
C PHE A 185 7.00 -2.21 1.78
N SER A 186 5.98 -1.41 1.37
CA SER A 186 6.16 0.02 1.10
C SER A 186 7.18 0.28 -0.01
N ARG A 187 8.17 1.14 0.19
CA ARG A 187 9.30 1.38 -0.72
C ARG A 187 9.94 0.08 -1.21
N ALA A 188 10.13 -0.88 -0.30
CA ALA A 188 10.70 -2.18 -0.66
C ALA A 188 9.77 -2.99 -1.57
N ALA A 189 8.46 -2.82 -1.45
CA ALA A 189 7.49 -3.49 -2.31
C ALA A 189 7.58 -3.02 -3.75
N ILE A 190 7.64 -1.72 -4.02
CA ILE A 190 7.82 -1.23 -5.39
C ILE A 190 9.21 -1.59 -5.93
N THR A 191 10.25 -1.61 -5.09
CA THR A 191 11.56 -2.10 -5.50
C THR A 191 11.49 -3.57 -5.90
N SER A 192 10.84 -4.43 -5.11
CA SER A 192 10.62 -5.86 -5.40
C SER A 192 9.78 -6.05 -6.66
N ASN A 193 8.73 -5.27 -6.85
CA ASN A 193 7.89 -5.23 -8.04
C ASN A 193 8.72 -4.96 -9.30
N MET A 194 9.55 -3.91 -9.25
CA MET A 194 10.42 -3.55 -10.38
C MET A 194 11.50 -4.60 -10.63
N VAL A 195 12.07 -5.23 -9.60
CA VAL A 195 13.01 -6.34 -9.78
C VAL A 195 12.35 -7.48 -10.53
N ALA A 196 11.17 -7.93 -10.08
CA ALA A 196 10.44 -9.02 -10.73
C ALA A 196 10.05 -8.65 -12.17
N GLY A 197 9.52 -7.46 -12.40
CA GLY A 197 9.16 -6.97 -13.73
C GLY A 197 10.37 -6.92 -14.68
N LYS A 198 11.51 -6.40 -14.22
CA LYS A 198 12.75 -6.36 -15.01
C LYS A 198 13.31 -7.75 -15.31
N LEU A 199 13.19 -8.71 -14.38
CA LEU A 199 13.59 -10.10 -14.61
C LEU A 199 12.70 -10.74 -15.69
N LEU A 200 11.40 -10.50 -15.66
CA LEU A 200 10.46 -10.96 -16.67
C LEU A 200 10.71 -10.32 -18.04
N ASN A 201 11.01 -9.02 -18.08
CA ASN A 201 11.39 -8.33 -19.31
C ASN A 201 12.66 -8.93 -19.93
N ARG A 202 13.68 -9.20 -19.11
CA ARG A 202 14.91 -9.88 -19.57
C ARG A 202 14.60 -11.26 -20.14
N LEU A 203 13.73 -12.04 -19.52
CA LEU A 203 13.30 -13.34 -20.07
C LEU A 203 12.62 -13.20 -21.43
N ASN A 204 11.73 -12.23 -21.57
CA ASN A 204 11.06 -11.93 -22.85
C ASN A 204 12.07 -11.57 -23.95
N ASP A 205 13.14 -10.85 -23.58
CA ASP A 205 14.23 -10.46 -24.46
C ASP A 205 15.31 -11.56 -24.62
N ASN A 206 15.10 -12.75 -24.03
CA ASN A 206 16.06 -13.87 -23.98
C ASN A 206 17.39 -13.52 -23.28
N ILE A 207 17.35 -12.62 -22.31
CA ILE A 207 18.50 -12.22 -21.49
C ILE A 207 18.40 -12.91 -20.12
N LEU A 208 19.33 -13.83 -19.84
CA LEU A 208 19.38 -14.51 -18.54
C LEU A 208 20.20 -13.69 -17.52
N ILE A 209 19.89 -13.84 -16.23
CA ILE A 209 20.66 -13.24 -15.13
C ILE A 209 22.09 -13.78 -15.12
N SER A 210 22.23 -15.08 -15.44
CA SER A 210 23.50 -15.78 -15.57
C SER A 210 23.33 -16.94 -16.55
N THR A 211 24.38 -17.26 -17.29
CA THR A 211 24.39 -18.40 -18.24
C THR A 211 24.29 -19.77 -17.56
N ASN A 212 24.57 -19.81 -16.24
CA ASN A 212 24.56 -21.06 -15.47
C ASN A 212 23.20 -21.44 -14.91
N VAL A 213 22.23 -20.51 -14.90
CA VAL A 213 20.91 -20.74 -14.33
C VAL A 213 19.82 -20.70 -15.39
N LYS A 214 18.72 -21.41 -15.11
CA LYS A 214 17.51 -21.44 -15.95
C LYS A 214 16.32 -21.11 -15.07
N TYR A 215 15.46 -20.25 -15.55
CA TYR A 215 14.17 -19.94 -14.94
C TYR A 215 13.19 -19.47 -16.01
N GLY A 216 11.92 -19.63 -15.77
CA GLY A 216 10.84 -19.15 -16.62
C GLY A 216 9.93 -18.16 -15.89
N LYS A 217 8.92 -17.65 -16.57
CA LYS A 217 7.94 -16.75 -15.93
C LYS A 217 7.23 -17.41 -14.74
N GLY A 218 6.97 -18.71 -14.80
CA GLY A 218 6.35 -19.51 -13.74
C GLY A 218 7.27 -19.79 -12.54
N ASP A 219 8.53 -19.34 -12.59
CA ASP A 219 9.51 -19.52 -11.51
C ASP A 219 9.76 -18.23 -10.71
N ILE A 220 9.04 -17.13 -11.00
CA ILE A 220 9.16 -15.87 -10.29
C ILE A 220 7.88 -15.66 -9.47
N TYR A 221 8.01 -15.63 -8.14
CA TYR A 221 6.96 -15.40 -7.16
C TYR A 221 7.23 -14.07 -6.47
N ALA A 222 6.54 -13.02 -6.89
CA ALA A 222 6.70 -11.69 -6.30
C ALA A 222 5.43 -11.26 -5.56
N TYR A 223 5.58 -11.03 -4.27
CA TYR A 223 4.51 -10.61 -3.37
C TYR A 223 4.88 -9.27 -2.75
N CYS A 224 4.23 -8.21 -3.19
CA CYS A 224 4.56 -6.82 -2.90
C CYS A 224 3.44 -6.20 -2.03
N PHE A 225 3.78 -5.72 -0.83
CA PHE A 225 2.78 -5.23 0.12
C PHE A 225 2.83 -3.71 0.23
N GLU A 226 1.71 -3.05 -0.01
CA GLU A 226 1.55 -1.59 -0.05
C GLU A 226 2.56 -0.90 -0.98
N PRO A 227 2.76 -1.41 -2.22
CA PRO A 227 3.74 -0.83 -3.12
C PRO A 227 3.29 0.55 -3.61
N PRO A 228 4.14 1.58 -3.55
CA PRO A 228 3.95 2.81 -4.31
C PRO A 228 3.79 2.55 -5.81
N ILE A 229 3.35 3.55 -6.55
CA ILE A 229 3.36 3.57 -8.01
C ILE A 229 4.72 4.12 -8.47
N GLY A 230 5.32 3.54 -9.52
CA GLY A 230 6.63 4.02 -9.95
C GLY A 230 7.12 3.45 -11.28
N VAL A 231 6.36 2.55 -11.89
CA VAL A 231 6.66 2.00 -13.22
C VAL A 231 6.04 2.90 -14.28
N GLU A 232 6.78 3.30 -15.29
CA GLU A 232 6.24 4.07 -16.40
C GLU A 232 5.17 3.25 -17.14
N ALA A 233 3.98 3.81 -17.25
CA ALA A 233 2.87 3.17 -17.93
C ALA A 233 3.13 3.08 -19.44
N SER A 234 3.15 1.87 -19.96
CA SER A 234 3.27 1.57 -21.38
C SER A 234 2.31 0.45 -21.76
N THR A 235 2.01 0.31 -23.04
CA THR A 235 1.15 -0.79 -23.52
C THR A 235 1.67 -2.16 -23.10
N ASN A 236 2.99 -2.34 -23.05
CA ASN A 236 3.62 -3.61 -22.65
C ASN A 236 3.45 -3.89 -21.14
N VAL A 237 3.47 -2.85 -20.30
CA VAL A 237 3.28 -2.98 -18.85
C VAL A 237 1.80 -3.25 -18.53
N LEU A 238 0.91 -2.68 -19.29
CA LEU A 238 -0.54 -2.85 -19.15
C LEU A 238 -1.03 -4.19 -19.74
N ASP A 239 -0.22 -4.85 -20.63
CA ASP A 239 -0.50 -6.22 -21.07
C ASP A 239 -0.08 -7.23 -19.98
N ALA A 240 -1.02 -7.48 -19.09
CA ALA A 240 -0.83 -8.17 -17.82
C ALA A 240 -0.33 -9.64 -17.93
N ASN A 241 -0.30 -10.25 -19.11
CA ASN A 241 0.02 -11.69 -19.23
C ASN A 241 1.47 -12.07 -18.87
N LEU A 242 2.42 -11.14 -19.08
CA LEU A 242 3.82 -11.38 -18.73
C LEU A 242 4.04 -11.31 -17.21
N TYR A 243 3.31 -10.46 -16.52
CA TYR A 243 3.57 -10.07 -15.13
C TYR A 243 2.62 -10.74 -14.12
N LYS A 244 1.85 -11.74 -14.49
CA LYS A 244 0.85 -12.38 -13.63
C LYS A 244 1.40 -12.95 -12.32
N GLY A 245 2.68 -13.36 -12.31
CA GLY A 245 3.37 -13.82 -11.10
C GLY A 245 3.81 -12.71 -10.14
N ILE A 246 3.39 -11.45 -10.40
CA ILE A 246 3.62 -10.31 -9.52
C ILE A 246 2.28 -9.92 -8.90
N HIS A 247 2.18 -10.07 -7.59
CA HIS A 247 0.98 -9.79 -6.80
C HIS A 247 1.23 -8.59 -5.89
N ASN A 248 0.46 -7.54 -6.08
CA ASN A 248 0.50 -6.32 -5.27
C ASN A 248 -0.68 -6.34 -4.30
N PHE A 249 -0.41 -6.30 -3.00
CA PHE A 249 -1.45 -6.24 -1.97
C PHE A 249 -1.61 -4.79 -1.54
N VAL A 250 -2.79 -4.25 -1.72
CA VAL A 250 -3.07 -2.83 -1.56
C VAL A 250 -4.18 -2.63 -0.55
N ASN A 251 -3.88 -1.98 0.56
CA ASN A 251 -4.90 -1.49 1.46
C ASN A 251 -5.61 -0.31 0.79
N TYR A 252 -6.92 -0.43 0.60
CA TYR A 252 -7.74 0.61 -0.01
C TYR A 252 -7.62 1.97 0.70
N ASN A 253 -7.35 1.96 1.99
CA ASN A 253 -7.26 3.15 2.83
C ASN A 253 -5.84 3.73 2.93
N ASP A 254 -4.85 3.08 2.35
CA ASP A 254 -3.48 3.52 2.38
C ASP A 254 -3.20 4.59 1.31
N LEU A 255 -2.51 5.66 1.71
CA LEU A 255 -2.07 6.72 0.80
C LEU A 255 -0.88 6.30 -0.07
N VAL A 256 0.04 5.50 0.48
CA VAL A 256 1.33 5.20 -0.13
C VAL A 256 1.21 4.46 -1.47
N PRO A 257 0.31 3.48 -1.65
CA PRO A 257 0.10 2.84 -2.93
C PRO A 257 -0.41 3.75 -4.06
N LEU A 258 -0.78 4.98 -3.76
CA LEU A 258 -1.23 5.98 -4.72
C LEU A 258 -0.11 6.96 -5.15
N VAL A 259 1.06 6.89 -4.52
CA VAL A 259 2.23 7.75 -4.78
C VAL A 259 3.29 6.92 -5.56
N ALA A 260 3.90 7.43 -6.65
CA ALA A 260 3.73 8.70 -7.32
C ALA A 260 2.40 8.74 -8.10
N PRO A 261 1.83 9.94 -8.37
CA PRO A 261 0.51 10.05 -8.98
C PRO A 261 0.41 9.34 -10.35
N CYS A 262 -0.64 8.58 -10.57
CA CYS A 262 -0.91 7.93 -11.87
C CYS A 262 -1.10 8.97 -12.99
N GLU A 263 -1.55 10.18 -12.67
CA GLU A 263 -1.67 11.32 -13.58
C GLU A 263 -0.33 11.71 -14.21
N TRP A 264 0.79 11.33 -13.59
CA TRP A 264 2.12 11.54 -14.13
C TRP A 264 2.59 10.40 -15.04
N GLY A 265 1.71 9.44 -15.35
CA GLY A 265 1.99 8.32 -16.25
C GLY A 265 2.66 7.14 -15.55
N PHE A 266 2.44 6.94 -14.25
CA PHE A 266 2.98 5.81 -13.50
C PHE A 266 1.94 4.71 -13.24
N THR A 267 2.43 3.49 -13.10
CA THR A 267 1.69 2.27 -12.73
C THR A 267 2.59 1.32 -11.92
N ARG A 268 2.19 0.07 -11.78
CA ARG A 268 2.93 -1.06 -11.23
C ARG A 268 2.92 -2.23 -12.20
N TYR A 269 3.90 -3.14 -12.11
CA TYR A 269 3.82 -4.44 -12.77
C TYR A 269 2.86 -5.37 -12.02
N GLY A 270 2.21 -6.28 -12.75
CA GLY A 270 1.41 -7.36 -12.19
C GLY A 270 -0.01 -6.98 -11.83
N THR A 271 -0.59 -7.69 -10.87
CA THR A 271 -1.99 -7.58 -10.48
C THR A 271 -2.13 -6.96 -9.11
N ASP A 272 -2.96 -5.94 -8.99
CA ASP A 272 -3.31 -5.33 -7.72
C ASP A 272 -4.45 -6.13 -7.06
N HIS A 273 -4.23 -6.52 -5.81
CA HIS A 273 -5.19 -7.19 -4.93
C HIS A 273 -5.56 -6.24 -3.80
N TYR A 274 -6.67 -5.54 -3.99
CA TYR A 274 -7.17 -4.63 -2.97
C TYR A 274 -7.81 -5.43 -1.84
N TYR A 275 -7.40 -5.17 -0.63
CA TYR A 275 -8.04 -5.74 0.52
C TYR A 275 -8.89 -4.69 1.25
N PRO A 276 -9.93 -5.19 1.95
CA PRO A 276 -11.13 -4.44 2.13
C PRO A 276 -10.99 -3.31 3.13
N ASP A 277 -11.65 -2.25 2.77
CA ASP A 277 -12.47 -1.50 3.69
C ASP A 277 -13.91 -2.03 3.65
N ARG A 278 -14.81 -1.43 4.39
CA ARG A 278 -16.24 -1.79 4.33
C ARG A 278 -16.90 -1.56 2.97
N LEU A 279 -16.26 -0.79 2.12
CA LEU A 279 -16.75 -0.42 0.81
C LEU A 279 -16.65 -1.57 -0.18
N THR A 280 -15.62 -2.38 -0.03
CA THR A 280 -15.24 -3.40 -0.99
C THR A 280 -15.56 -4.80 -0.52
N ASP A 281 -15.94 -4.97 0.76
CA ASP A 281 -16.20 -6.28 1.32
C ASP A 281 -17.38 -6.27 2.31
N ILE A 282 -18.59 -6.34 1.77
CA ILE A 282 -19.83 -6.47 2.53
C ILE A 282 -19.84 -7.77 3.35
N TYR A 283 -19.08 -8.78 2.91
CA TYR A 283 -19.10 -10.12 3.47
C TYR A 283 -18.04 -10.34 4.54
N PHE A 284 -17.17 -9.35 4.78
CA PHE A 284 -16.09 -9.50 5.72
C PHE A 284 -16.53 -9.12 7.14
N ASP A 285 -16.39 -10.05 8.09
CA ASP A 285 -16.70 -9.77 9.49
C ASP A 285 -15.63 -8.84 10.10
N TYR A 286 -15.94 -7.56 10.13
CA TYR A 286 -15.11 -6.53 10.70
C TYR A 286 -14.78 -6.76 12.19
N SER A 287 -15.68 -7.45 12.92
CA SER A 287 -15.47 -7.72 14.35
C SER A 287 -14.31 -8.70 14.58
N GLU A 288 -14.15 -9.68 13.73
CA GLU A 288 -13.03 -10.62 13.80
C GLU A 288 -11.70 -9.93 13.43
N ARG A 289 -11.72 -9.04 12.44
CA ARG A 289 -10.56 -8.22 12.07
C ARG A 289 -10.12 -7.31 13.22
N GLU A 290 -11.04 -6.63 13.89
CA GLU A 290 -10.72 -5.79 15.06
C GLU A 290 -10.13 -6.63 16.20
N LYS A 291 -10.61 -7.85 16.43
CA LYS A 291 -10.02 -8.77 17.40
C LYS A 291 -8.58 -9.13 17.01
N LEU A 292 -8.32 -9.44 15.75
CA LEU A 292 -6.97 -9.76 15.28
C LEU A 292 -6.03 -8.56 15.41
N ILE A 293 -6.45 -7.39 14.99
CA ILE A 293 -5.69 -6.14 15.16
C ILE A 293 -5.39 -5.89 16.64
N SER A 294 -6.33 -6.14 17.54
CA SER A 294 -6.13 -5.97 18.97
C SER A 294 -5.24 -7.04 19.60
N GLN A 295 -5.21 -8.25 19.04
CA GLN A 295 -4.34 -9.35 19.53
C GLN A 295 -2.87 -9.15 19.18
N TYR A 296 -2.60 -8.55 18.03
CA TYR A 296 -1.23 -8.37 17.51
C TYR A 296 -0.67 -6.99 17.87
N HIS A 297 -0.94 -6.48 19.04
CA HIS A 297 -0.43 -5.23 19.61
C HIS A 297 0.34 -4.36 18.62
N PHE A 298 -0.29 -3.31 18.13
CA PHE A 298 0.43 -2.27 17.38
C PHE A 298 1.69 -1.87 18.15
N THR A 299 2.77 -1.56 17.40
CA THR A 299 4.05 -1.11 17.97
C THR A 299 3.86 -0.14 19.14
N PRO A 300 4.74 -0.12 20.14
CA PRO A 300 4.61 0.73 21.32
C PRO A 300 4.35 2.23 21.05
N GLY A 301 4.77 2.76 19.90
CA GLY A 301 4.40 4.09 19.43
C GLY A 301 2.95 4.22 18.97
N ALA A 302 2.34 3.14 18.53
CA ALA A 302 0.95 3.11 18.07
C ALA A 302 -0.07 3.00 19.22
N GLN A 303 0.36 2.83 20.45
CA GLN A 303 -0.54 2.86 21.62
C GLN A 303 -1.22 4.23 21.80
N ASN A 304 -0.64 5.28 21.23
CA ASN A 304 -1.20 6.63 21.22
C ASN A 304 -2.05 6.89 19.98
N PHE A 305 -2.08 5.98 19.01
CA PHE A 305 -2.99 6.09 17.88
C PHE A 305 -4.38 5.63 18.34
N PRO A 306 -5.45 6.34 17.97
CA PRO A 306 -6.79 5.86 18.21
C PRO A 306 -6.89 4.45 17.63
N LYS A 307 -7.51 3.53 18.39
CA LYS A 307 -7.80 2.19 17.86
C LYS A 307 -8.41 2.36 16.49
N TYR A 308 -7.96 1.54 15.55
CA TYR A 308 -8.58 1.42 14.24
C TYR A 308 -9.98 0.85 14.44
N THR A 309 -10.91 1.71 14.83
CA THR A 309 -12.31 1.37 14.99
C THR A 309 -13.05 2.01 13.83
N VAL A 310 -14.00 1.30 13.30
CA VAL A 310 -14.91 1.80 12.26
C VAL A 310 -15.55 3.13 12.66
N ASP A 311 -15.75 3.35 13.95
CA ASP A 311 -16.35 4.57 14.50
C ASP A 311 -15.42 5.80 14.47
N ASN A 312 -14.10 5.59 14.33
CA ASN A 312 -13.13 6.69 14.22
C ASN A 312 -13.07 7.29 12.81
N TRP A 313 -13.78 6.71 11.86
CA TRP A 313 -13.90 7.19 10.48
C TRP A 313 -15.01 8.21 10.29
N LYS A 314 -15.42 8.89 11.33
CA LYS A 314 -16.37 10.00 11.18
C LYS A 314 -15.72 11.08 10.34
N PHE A 315 -15.95 10.96 9.04
CA PHE A 315 -15.62 11.98 8.08
C PHE A 315 -16.30 13.28 8.49
N PHE A 316 -15.47 14.21 8.87
CA PHE A 316 -15.63 15.60 8.57
C PHE A 316 -16.91 16.26 9.05
N ASN A 317 -17.05 16.38 10.31
CA ASN A 317 -17.74 17.55 10.79
C ASN A 317 -16.76 18.74 10.77
N VAL A 318 -16.23 19.07 9.59
CA VAL A 318 -15.57 20.36 9.40
C VAL A 318 -16.70 21.37 9.37
N GLY A 319 -17.25 21.65 10.54
CA GLY A 319 -18.30 22.64 10.67
C GLY A 319 -17.85 23.97 10.05
N GLY A 320 -18.70 24.62 9.27
CA GLY A 320 -18.46 25.95 8.81
C GLY A 320 -18.73 26.17 7.33
N LYS A 321 -18.44 27.40 6.92
CA LYS A 321 -18.74 27.93 5.61
C LYS A 321 -18.10 27.12 4.47
N HIS A 322 -16.87 26.65 4.66
CA HIS A 322 -16.12 25.91 3.64
C HIS A 322 -16.75 24.57 3.29
N VAL A 323 -17.26 23.84 4.27
CA VAL A 323 -17.95 22.57 4.04
C VAL A 323 -19.15 22.77 3.12
N LYS A 324 -19.92 23.80 3.38
CA LYS A 324 -21.11 24.14 2.58
C LYS A 324 -20.73 24.63 1.17
N GLU A 325 -19.72 25.49 1.06
CA GLU A 325 -19.29 26.06 -0.22
C GLU A 325 -18.71 25.00 -1.17
N ASN A 326 -18.07 23.99 -0.64
CA ASN A 326 -17.45 22.91 -1.43
C ASN A 326 -18.32 21.65 -1.54
N ASN A 327 -19.58 21.73 -1.11
CA ASN A 327 -20.54 20.61 -1.13
C ASN A 327 -19.97 19.35 -0.48
N LEU A 328 -19.30 19.51 0.67
CA LEU A 328 -18.80 18.37 1.43
C LEU A 328 -19.93 17.64 2.17
N PRO A 329 -19.78 16.36 2.48
CA PRO A 329 -20.77 15.61 3.22
C PRO A 329 -21.08 16.27 4.57
N ILE A 330 -22.35 16.38 4.92
CA ILE A 330 -22.80 16.80 6.26
C ILE A 330 -23.02 15.61 7.17
N GLU A 331 -23.21 14.44 6.58
CA GLU A 331 -23.42 13.20 7.30
C GLU A 331 -22.79 12.06 6.50
N SER A 332 -22.03 11.20 7.15
CA SER A 332 -21.41 10.03 6.54
C SER A 332 -21.63 8.80 7.42
N LEU A 333 -22.08 7.72 6.77
CA LEU A 333 -22.13 6.39 7.35
C LEU A 333 -20.99 5.57 6.77
N HIS A 334 -20.13 5.01 7.63
CA HIS A 334 -19.00 4.19 7.21
C HIS A 334 -18.14 4.83 6.10
N PRO A 335 -17.53 5.98 6.36
CA PRO A 335 -16.83 6.76 5.37
C PRO A 335 -15.65 6.00 4.73
N SER A 336 -15.41 6.29 3.46
CA SER A 336 -14.29 5.72 2.71
C SER A 336 -13.05 6.61 2.84
N GLN A 337 -12.07 6.18 3.61
CA GLN A 337 -10.77 6.86 3.65
C GLN A 337 -10.00 6.69 2.35
N GLY A 338 -10.17 5.56 1.65
CA GLY A 338 -9.55 5.33 0.36
C GLY A 338 -9.92 6.42 -0.65
N ARG A 339 -11.18 6.84 -0.66
CA ARG A 339 -11.63 7.97 -1.49
C ARG A 339 -10.92 9.26 -1.13
N PHE A 340 -10.77 9.55 0.16
CA PHE A 340 -10.05 10.73 0.61
C PHE A 340 -8.56 10.67 0.22
N SER A 341 -7.88 9.55 0.45
CA SER A 341 -6.48 9.36 0.08
C SER A 341 -6.26 9.60 -1.42
N ARG A 342 -7.15 9.11 -2.26
CA ARG A 342 -7.12 9.32 -3.71
C ARG A 342 -7.37 10.77 -4.10
N ALA A 343 -8.37 11.40 -3.51
CA ALA A 343 -8.66 12.81 -3.74
C ALA A 343 -7.49 13.71 -3.33
N LEU A 344 -6.82 13.38 -2.23
CA LEU A 344 -5.63 14.08 -1.77
C LEU A 344 -4.47 13.95 -2.76
N VAL A 345 -4.15 12.73 -3.21
CA VAL A 345 -3.07 12.52 -4.19
C VAL A 345 -3.37 13.21 -5.50
N HIS A 346 -4.62 13.09 -6.00
CA HIS A 346 -5.07 13.80 -7.19
C HIS A 346 -4.91 15.32 -7.06
N ALA A 347 -5.30 15.88 -5.91
CA ALA A 347 -5.15 17.31 -5.67
C ALA A 347 -3.67 17.75 -5.64
N LEU A 348 -2.82 16.98 -4.99
CA LEU A 348 -1.38 17.24 -4.99
C LEU A 348 -0.80 17.17 -6.40
N ALA A 349 -1.21 16.17 -7.20
CA ALA A 349 -0.74 15.99 -8.57
C ALA A 349 -1.17 17.11 -9.52
N THR A 350 -2.37 17.69 -9.32
CA THR A 350 -2.95 18.64 -10.26
C THR A 350 -2.80 20.11 -9.84
N LEU A 351 -2.63 20.38 -8.55
CA LEU A 351 -2.64 21.74 -8.01
C LEU A 351 -1.31 22.23 -7.46
N GLY A 352 -0.51 21.31 -6.94
CA GLY A 352 0.80 21.65 -6.37
C GLY A 352 1.96 21.33 -7.30
N PHE A 353 1.83 20.23 -8.02
CA PHE A 353 2.91 19.63 -8.78
C PHE A 353 2.53 19.36 -10.25
N GLU A 354 1.73 20.18 -10.86
CA GLU A 354 1.11 20.14 -12.21
C GLU A 354 1.44 18.88 -13.05
N ASN A 355 2.70 18.48 -13.10
CA ASN A 355 3.17 17.27 -13.77
C ASN A 355 4.59 16.89 -13.31
N ARG A 356 5.04 15.71 -13.73
CA ARG A 356 6.36 15.15 -13.43
C ARG A 356 7.51 16.08 -13.80
N LEU A 357 7.46 16.76 -14.95
CA LEU A 357 8.54 17.64 -15.40
C LEU A 357 8.65 18.88 -14.53
N TYR A 358 7.53 19.46 -14.14
CA TYR A 358 7.47 20.57 -13.20
C TYR A 358 8.04 20.17 -11.84
N TYR A 359 7.57 19.07 -11.28
CA TYR A 359 8.07 18.52 -10.02
C TYR A 359 9.59 18.34 -10.06
N ASN A 360 10.11 17.67 -11.09
CA ASN A 360 11.52 17.38 -11.23
C ASN A 360 12.38 18.64 -11.39
N ALA A 361 11.89 19.64 -12.13
CA ALA A 361 12.66 20.84 -12.41
C ALA A 361 12.75 21.81 -11.21
N LEU A 362 11.74 21.83 -10.35
CA LEU A 362 11.58 22.89 -9.35
C LEU A 362 11.51 22.40 -7.90
N ILE A 363 11.15 21.15 -7.67
CA ILE A 363 10.71 20.70 -6.34
C ILE A 363 11.47 19.48 -5.84
N GLU A 364 11.90 18.57 -6.70
CA GLU A 364 12.49 17.28 -6.31
C GLU A 364 13.65 17.43 -5.32
N ASP A 365 14.64 18.24 -5.64
CA ASP A 365 15.82 18.42 -4.79
C ASP A 365 15.45 19.02 -3.43
N GLY A 366 14.49 19.95 -3.41
CA GLY A 366 13.99 20.56 -2.19
C GLY A 366 13.27 19.58 -1.28
N ILE A 367 12.39 18.75 -1.83
CA ILE A 367 11.71 17.69 -1.05
C ILE A 367 12.74 16.69 -0.54
N ARG A 368 13.67 16.26 -1.37
CA ARG A 368 14.70 15.28 -0.97
C ARG A 368 15.57 15.80 0.16
N ALA A 369 16.01 17.05 0.07
CA ALA A 369 16.77 17.70 1.12
C ALA A 369 15.97 17.81 2.43
N MET A 370 14.72 18.23 2.35
CA MET A 370 13.82 18.30 3.50
C MET A 370 13.62 16.93 4.14
N MET A 371 13.33 15.90 3.36
CA MET A 371 13.12 14.54 3.88
C MET A 371 14.40 13.95 4.47
N ALA A 372 15.56 14.18 3.84
CA ALA A 372 16.84 13.76 4.41
C ALA A 372 17.11 14.43 5.76
N THR A 373 16.70 15.67 5.91
CA THR A 373 16.82 16.41 7.18
C THR A 373 15.88 15.87 8.23
N ILE A 374 14.60 15.71 7.91
CA ILE A 374 13.57 15.18 8.82
C ILE A 374 13.95 13.79 9.32
N MET A 375 14.48 12.95 8.45
CA MET A 375 14.86 11.58 8.78
C MET A 375 16.27 11.46 9.39
N GLY A 376 16.91 12.57 9.72
CA GLY A 376 18.23 12.58 10.37
C GLY A 376 19.39 12.11 9.48
N ALA A 377 19.18 12.08 8.15
CA ALA A 377 20.23 11.72 7.19
C ALA A 377 21.19 12.87 6.91
N ASN A 378 20.82 14.09 7.26
CA ASN A 378 21.69 15.27 7.12
C ASN A 378 22.55 15.42 8.37
N GLU A 379 23.85 15.17 8.24
CA GLU A 379 24.81 15.26 9.35
C GLU A 379 24.95 16.66 9.95
N LYS A 380 24.58 17.69 9.20
CA LYS A 380 24.65 19.08 9.66
C LYS A 380 23.52 19.46 10.62
N ILE A 381 22.38 18.76 10.56
CA ILE A 381 21.20 19.08 11.36
C ILE A 381 20.90 17.91 12.27
N GLN A 382 21.33 18.02 13.52
CA GLN A 382 21.03 17.05 14.56
C GLN A 382 19.90 17.57 15.46
N GLY A 383 18.98 16.68 15.86
CA GLY A 383 18.02 16.94 16.94
C GLY A 383 16.64 17.41 16.51
N ILE A 384 16.20 17.09 15.28
CA ILE A 384 14.78 17.29 14.91
C ILE A 384 13.94 16.28 15.70
N ASP A 385 13.08 16.82 16.57
CA ASP A 385 12.05 16.03 17.24
C ASP A 385 10.85 15.85 16.32
N THR A 386 10.83 14.71 15.60
CA THR A 386 9.77 14.39 14.64
C THR A 386 8.40 14.26 15.31
N THR A 387 8.34 13.86 16.58
CA THR A 387 7.08 13.77 17.33
C THR A 387 6.51 15.15 17.58
N LYS A 388 7.35 16.07 18.03
CA LYS A 388 6.98 17.46 18.27
C LYS A 388 6.62 18.18 16.98
N MET A 389 7.36 17.89 15.90
CA MET A 389 7.05 18.41 14.56
C MET A 389 5.66 17.97 14.10
N MET A 390 5.30 16.69 14.29
CA MET A 390 3.98 16.19 13.93
C MET A 390 2.88 16.83 14.78
N ASP A 391 3.10 16.99 16.08
CA ASP A 391 2.15 17.67 16.96
C ASP A 391 1.87 19.12 16.52
N VAL A 392 2.91 19.84 16.07
CA VAL A 392 2.78 21.22 15.59
C VAL A 392 2.14 21.29 14.21
N ILE A 393 2.49 20.38 13.28
CA ILE A 393 1.86 20.31 11.94
C ILE A 393 0.34 20.12 12.08
N PHE A 394 -0.12 19.39 13.08
CA PHE A 394 -1.54 19.15 13.31
C PHE A 394 -2.24 20.23 14.14
N GLU A 395 -1.57 21.30 14.52
CA GLU A 395 -2.22 22.46 15.11
C GLU A 395 -2.79 23.39 14.01
N TYR A 396 -4.12 23.41 13.88
CA TYR A 396 -4.85 24.18 12.85
C TYR A 396 -4.44 25.65 12.74
N ALA A 397 -4.28 26.33 13.88
CA ALA A 397 -3.88 27.75 13.92
C ALA A 397 -2.51 27.97 13.27
N PHE A 398 -1.61 27.02 13.44
CA PHE A 398 -0.26 27.03 12.95
C PHE A 398 -0.19 26.98 11.41
N ILE A 399 -0.84 26.01 10.77
CA ILE A 399 -0.80 25.90 9.30
C ILE A 399 -1.50 27.10 8.65
N LYS A 400 -2.59 27.58 9.23
CA LYS A 400 -3.26 28.79 8.74
C LYS A 400 -2.33 29.99 8.76
N ASN A 401 -1.56 30.17 9.83
CA ASN A 401 -0.58 31.24 9.94
C ASN A 401 0.57 31.03 8.97
N LEU A 402 1.09 29.80 8.87
CA LEU A 402 2.14 29.46 7.90
C LEU A 402 1.73 29.78 6.45
N ILE A 403 0.52 29.39 6.05
CA ILE A 403 -0.01 29.69 4.71
C ILE A 403 -0.11 31.20 4.49
N ASN A 404 -0.62 31.95 5.46
CA ASN A 404 -0.73 33.39 5.36
C ASN A 404 0.63 34.10 5.32
N ASP A 405 1.59 33.63 6.11
CA ASP A 405 2.92 34.23 6.19
C ASP A 405 3.76 33.92 4.94
N LEU A 406 3.66 32.72 4.39
CA LEU A 406 4.31 32.37 3.12
C LEU A 406 3.72 33.10 1.92
N GLU A 407 2.44 33.48 1.94
CA GLU A 407 1.82 34.29 0.89
C GLU A 407 2.17 35.76 0.94
N ASN A 408 2.30 36.30 2.15
CA ASN A 408 2.48 37.74 2.35
C ASN A 408 3.96 38.16 2.36
N ASN A 409 4.88 37.24 2.61
CA ASN A 409 6.31 37.51 2.72
C ASN A 409 7.10 36.93 1.54
N LEU A 410 7.09 37.62 0.41
CA LEU A 410 7.92 37.29 -0.75
C LEU A 410 9.40 37.69 -0.60
N ALA A 411 9.79 38.35 0.50
CA ALA A 411 11.18 38.69 0.81
C ALA A 411 11.62 37.88 2.04
N VAL A 412 12.70 37.13 1.88
CA VAL A 412 13.27 36.22 2.87
C VAL A 412 13.91 37.00 4.05
N GLU A 413 13.10 37.77 4.75
CA GLU A 413 13.46 38.18 6.11
C GLU A 413 12.63 37.29 7.07
N PHE A 414 13.33 36.41 7.78
CA PHE A 414 12.74 35.64 8.85
C PHE A 414 12.22 36.58 9.92
N THR A 415 10.91 36.80 9.93
CA THR A 415 10.23 37.49 11.03
C THR A 415 10.40 36.68 12.31
N GLU A 416 10.23 37.32 13.46
CA GLU A 416 10.29 36.66 14.76
C GLU A 416 9.28 35.50 14.82
N ASP A 417 8.12 35.65 14.18
CA ASP A 417 7.08 34.62 14.10
C ASP A 417 7.53 33.42 13.29
N LEU A 418 8.18 33.60 12.13
CA LEU A 418 8.81 32.52 11.36
C LEU A 418 9.92 31.83 12.16
N ARG A 419 10.71 32.57 12.93
CA ARG A 419 11.76 32.01 13.78
C ARG A 419 11.19 31.14 14.89
N MET A 420 10.14 31.63 15.58
CA MET A 420 9.42 30.84 16.59
C MET A 420 8.78 29.58 15.99
N LEU A 421 8.29 29.68 14.78
CA LEU A 421 7.78 28.58 14.00
C LEU A 421 8.83 27.50 13.76
N PHE A 422 10.01 27.87 13.31
CA PHE A 422 11.13 26.95 13.11
C PHE A 422 11.57 26.27 14.40
N TYR A 423 11.55 27.00 15.51
CA TYR A 423 11.82 26.41 16.83
C TYR A 423 10.78 25.36 17.23
N GLN A 424 9.53 25.58 16.87
CA GLN A 424 8.44 24.65 17.19
C GLN A 424 8.40 23.45 16.24
N LEU A 425 8.53 23.67 14.93
CA LEU A 425 8.46 22.63 13.89
C LEU A 425 9.64 21.70 13.88
N PHE A 426 10.82 22.27 13.86
CA PHE A 426 12.04 21.52 13.58
C PHE A 426 12.87 21.27 14.84
N GLY A 427 12.39 21.70 16.01
CA GLY A 427 13.22 21.67 17.20
C GLY A 427 14.45 22.56 17.06
N ALA A 428 14.35 23.60 16.20
CA ALA A 428 15.44 24.56 16.03
C ALA A 428 15.79 25.22 17.36
N ASN A 429 17.04 25.59 17.50
CA ASN A 429 17.57 26.31 18.63
C ASN A 429 18.67 27.25 18.13
N GLU A 430 19.23 28.05 19.00
CA GLU A 430 20.25 29.03 18.64
C GLU A 430 21.49 28.42 17.94
N ASN A 431 21.73 27.12 18.13
CA ASN A 431 22.92 26.45 17.57
C ASN A 431 22.71 25.90 16.14
N ASN A 432 21.46 25.61 15.74
CA ASN A 432 21.14 24.99 14.44
C ASN A 432 20.21 25.84 13.57
N PHE A 433 19.79 27.01 14.03
CA PHE A 433 18.84 27.86 13.32
C PHE A 433 19.36 28.33 11.95
N GLU A 434 20.63 28.67 11.85
CA GLU A 434 21.21 29.13 10.57
C GLU A 434 21.18 28.03 9.51
N ASP A 435 21.51 26.79 9.88
CA ASP A 435 21.49 25.65 8.95
C ASP A 435 20.05 25.31 8.50
N ILE A 436 19.08 25.35 9.42
CA ILE A 436 17.67 25.11 9.13
C ILE A 436 17.11 26.24 8.26
N SER A 437 17.43 27.49 8.55
CA SER A 437 16.96 28.64 7.78
C SER A 437 17.55 28.68 6.37
N ALA A 438 18.81 28.26 6.20
CA ALA A 438 19.43 28.10 4.89
C ALA A 438 18.70 27.05 4.06
N LEU A 439 18.42 25.88 4.64
CA LEU A 439 17.67 24.82 3.98
C LEU A 439 16.28 25.28 3.52
N PHE A 440 15.59 26.06 4.37
CA PHE A 440 14.28 26.61 4.01
C PHE A 440 14.40 27.63 2.87
N SER A 441 15.39 28.51 2.92
CA SER A 441 15.62 29.53 1.89
C SER A 441 15.94 28.90 0.54
N GLU A 442 16.73 27.84 0.53
CA GLU A 442 17.06 27.07 -0.67
C GLU A 442 15.83 26.39 -1.29
N ASN A 443 14.82 26.07 -0.46
CA ASN A 443 13.60 25.36 -0.87
C ASN A 443 12.34 26.23 -0.82
N PHE A 444 12.48 27.55 -0.74
CA PHE A 444 11.38 28.49 -0.58
C PHE A 444 10.30 28.36 -1.66
N MET A 445 10.69 28.13 -2.91
CA MET A 445 9.73 27.96 -4.02
C MET A 445 8.81 26.78 -3.80
N PHE A 446 9.36 25.66 -3.32
CA PHE A 446 8.56 24.48 -2.97
C PHE A 446 7.50 24.79 -1.90
N PHE A 447 7.91 25.40 -0.79
CA PHE A 447 6.98 25.73 0.29
C PHE A 447 5.89 26.71 -0.13
N SER A 448 6.26 27.69 -0.97
CA SER A 448 5.32 28.67 -1.53
C SER A 448 4.29 28.01 -2.47
N ASP A 449 4.72 27.10 -3.34
CA ASP A 449 3.82 26.40 -4.27
C ASP A 449 2.93 25.39 -3.57
N PHE A 450 3.47 24.69 -2.58
CA PHE A 450 2.69 23.79 -1.73
C PHE A 450 1.62 24.56 -0.94
N ALA A 451 1.97 25.68 -0.32
CA ALA A 451 1.01 26.54 0.40
C ALA A 451 -0.08 27.08 -0.52
N ARG A 452 0.28 27.51 -1.75
CA ARG A 452 -0.69 27.94 -2.75
C ARG A 452 -1.63 26.81 -3.20
N GLY A 453 -1.11 25.60 -3.37
CA GLY A 453 -1.93 24.41 -3.65
C GLY A 453 -2.92 24.10 -2.54
N LEU A 454 -2.47 24.09 -1.30
CA LEU A 454 -3.33 23.89 -0.13
C LEU A 454 -4.41 24.98 -0.02
N LYS A 455 -4.08 26.24 -0.30
CA LYS A 455 -5.06 27.33 -0.27
C LYS A 455 -6.11 27.21 -1.36
N LYS A 456 -5.76 26.75 -2.56
CA LYS A 456 -6.71 26.50 -3.64
C LYS A 456 -7.70 25.38 -3.33
N ARG A 457 -7.29 24.41 -2.51
CA ARG A 457 -8.09 23.26 -2.10
C ARG A 457 -8.32 23.27 -0.60
N GLN A 458 -9.04 24.30 -0.15
CA GLN A 458 -9.40 24.47 1.28
C GLN A 458 -10.22 23.30 1.83
N ASP A 459 -11.00 22.65 0.99
CA ASP A 459 -11.71 21.42 1.30
C ASP A 459 -10.77 20.30 1.78
N ILE A 460 -9.73 20.01 0.98
CA ILE A 460 -8.74 18.98 1.32
C ILE A 460 -7.86 19.43 2.48
N THR A 461 -7.49 20.70 2.51
CA THR A 461 -6.66 21.25 3.59
C THR A 461 -7.38 21.13 4.94
N ALA A 462 -8.66 21.52 5.01
CA ALA A 462 -9.44 21.38 6.21
C ALA A 462 -9.52 19.92 6.69
N GLN A 463 -9.60 18.98 5.75
CA GLN A 463 -9.62 17.55 6.03
C GLN A 463 -8.29 17.02 6.56
N LEU A 464 -7.17 17.44 5.94
CA LEU A 464 -5.83 17.07 6.38
C LEU A 464 -5.50 17.58 7.77
N LEU A 465 -6.01 18.78 8.11
CA LEU A 465 -5.75 19.42 9.40
C LEU A 465 -6.57 18.82 10.55
N TYR A 466 -7.54 17.98 10.24
CA TYR A 466 -8.21 17.24 11.28
C TYR A 466 -7.30 16.08 11.73
N ARG A 467 -6.75 16.20 12.93
CA ARG A 467 -5.71 15.30 13.49
C ARG A 467 -6.04 13.82 13.27
N ASP A 468 -7.28 13.42 13.54
CA ASP A 468 -7.70 12.02 13.46
C ASP A 468 -7.62 11.48 12.02
N ASN A 469 -7.84 12.31 11.01
CA ASN A 469 -7.74 11.91 9.61
C ASN A 469 -6.29 11.71 9.17
N ALA A 470 -5.41 12.65 9.51
CA ALA A 470 -4.00 12.52 9.20
C ALA A 470 -3.39 11.28 9.88
N MET A 471 -3.82 11.00 11.12
CA MET A 471 -3.41 9.79 11.83
C MET A 471 -3.95 8.51 11.16
N ASN A 472 -5.18 8.53 10.66
CA ASN A 472 -5.76 7.40 9.93
C ASN A 472 -5.02 7.09 8.62
N LEU A 473 -4.52 8.12 7.91
CA LEU A 473 -3.67 7.92 6.72
C LEU A 473 -2.38 7.17 7.08
N VAL A 474 -1.75 7.53 8.20
CA VAL A 474 -0.55 6.85 8.70
C VAL A 474 -0.88 5.42 9.14
N ILE A 475 -1.98 5.22 9.86
CA ILE A 475 -2.43 3.89 10.30
C ILE A 475 -2.75 3.00 9.10
N GLY A 476 -3.33 3.54 8.04
CA GLY A 476 -3.62 2.81 6.80
C GLY A 476 -2.38 2.14 6.21
N HIS A 477 -1.20 2.72 6.42
CA HIS A 477 0.10 2.20 5.95
C HIS A 477 0.83 1.31 6.95
N MET A 478 0.21 0.94 8.07
CA MET A 478 0.90 0.11 9.07
C MET A 478 0.99 -1.35 8.63
N PRO A 479 2.19 -1.97 8.64
CA PRO A 479 2.38 -3.34 8.19
C PRO A 479 1.63 -4.37 9.04
N GLN A 480 1.28 -4.02 10.28
CA GLN A 480 0.45 -4.84 11.15
C GLN A 480 -0.99 -4.97 10.64
N LEU A 481 -1.51 -3.96 9.92
CA LEU A 481 -2.83 -4.04 9.31
C LEU A 481 -2.87 -5.07 8.19
N SER A 482 -1.93 -5.00 7.26
CA SER A 482 -1.83 -5.97 6.17
C SER A 482 -1.57 -7.38 6.70
N TYR A 483 -0.73 -7.53 7.74
CA TYR A 483 -0.54 -8.81 8.40
C TYR A 483 -1.84 -9.34 9.02
N SER A 484 -2.57 -8.51 9.76
CA SER A 484 -3.83 -8.93 10.39
C SER A 484 -4.86 -9.35 9.35
N PHE A 485 -4.93 -8.63 8.23
CA PHE A 485 -5.80 -9.00 7.12
C PHE A 485 -5.40 -10.37 6.53
N LEU A 486 -4.13 -10.54 6.12
CA LEU A 486 -3.64 -11.80 5.54
C LEU A 486 -3.78 -12.97 6.49
N SER A 487 -3.55 -12.77 7.79
CA SER A 487 -3.75 -13.80 8.82
C SER A 487 -5.21 -14.19 8.93
N SER A 488 -6.14 -13.24 8.81
CA SER A 488 -7.57 -13.53 8.86
C SER A 488 -8.06 -14.33 7.64
N CYS A 489 -7.34 -14.24 6.55
CA CYS A 489 -7.63 -14.97 5.31
C CYS A 489 -7.01 -16.37 5.27
N ASP A 490 -6.13 -16.69 6.20
CA ASP A 490 -5.45 -17.98 6.20
C ASP A 490 -6.33 -19.07 6.82
N PRO A 491 -6.72 -20.10 6.06
CA PRO A 491 -7.63 -21.15 6.55
C PRO A 491 -7.03 -21.99 7.69
N ARG A 492 -5.72 -21.90 7.93
CA ARG A 492 -5.04 -22.56 9.06
C ARG A 492 -5.20 -21.79 10.36
N LEU A 493 -5.42 -20.47 10.26
CA LEU A 493 -5.65 -19.57 11.39
C LEU A 493 -7.16 -19.34 11.60
N HIS A 494 -7.92 -19.30 10.52
CA HIS A 494 -9.38 -19.14 10.53
C HIS A 494 -10.03 -20.19 9.64
N LYS A 495 -11.04 -20.90 10.17
CA LYS A 495 -11.70 -22.00 9.48
C LYS A 495 -12.74 -21.57 8.44
N ASP A 496 -13.09 -20.31 8.42
CA ASP A 496 -14.18 -19.79 7.61
C ASP A 496 -13.61 -18.99 6.43
N GLU A 497 -14.03 -19.36 5.25
CA GLU A 497 -13.87 -18.83 3.91
C GLU A 497 -12.62 -17.94 3.59
N ALA A 498 -11.91 -18.34 2.54
CA ALA A 498 -10.81 -17.55 1.97
C ALA A 498 -11.27 -16.11 1.64
N CYS A 499 -10.56 -15.12 2.14
CA CYS A 499 -10.80 -13.73 1.79
C CYS A 499 -10.72 -13.54 0.27
N LYS A 500 -11.64 -12.78 -0.27
CA LYS A 500 -11.60 -12.39 -1.67
C LYS A 500 -10.96 -11.01 -1.77
N PHE A 501 -9.98 -10.92 -2.63
CA PHE A 501 -9.45 -9.64 -3.05
C PHE A 501 -10.32 -9.06 -4.16
N ASN A 502 -10.36 -7.74 -4.27
CA ASN A 502 -11.03 -7.05 -5.36
C ASN A 502 -10.02 -6.24 -6.18
N ASP A 503 -10.49 -5.70 -7.29
CA ASP A 503 -9.66 -4.91 -8.22
C ASP A 503 -9.63 -3.41 -7.89
N GLY A 504 -10.18 -3.01 -6.72
CA GLY A 504 -10.27 -1.62 -6.29
C GLY A 504 -11.32 -0.79 -7.03
N THR A 505 -12.21 -1.44 -7.79
CA THR A 505 -13.28 -0.78 -8.53
C THR A 505 -14.61 -0.90 -7.79
N TYR A 506 -15.48 0.10 -7.93
CA TYR A 506 -16.80 0.11 -7.30
C TYR A 506 -17.78 0.99 -8.09
N TYR A 507 -19.05 0.97 -7.69
CA TYR A 507 -20.06 1.89 -8.22
C TYR A 507 -20.44 2.92 -7.17
N ILE A 508 -20.80 4.11 -7.61
CA ILE A 508 -21.54 5.08 -6.81
C ILE A 508 -22.97 5.12 -7.34
N LEU A 509 -23.93 4.85 -6.47
CA LEU A 509 -25.32 5.14 -6.70
C LEU A 509 -25.60 6.53 -6.14
N HIS A 510 -25.71 7.51 -7.01
CA HIS A 510 -25.98 8.90 -6.65
C HIS A 510 -27.46 9.19 -6.72
N LEU A 511 -28.01 9.69 -5.63
CA LEU A 511 -29.43 10.01 -5.45
C LEU A 511 -29.60 11.52 -5.38
N ASP A 512 -30.33 12.11 -6.33
CA ASP A 512 -30.69 13.53 -6.29
C ASP A 512 -31.96 13.71 -5.45
N GLU A 513 -31.91 14.51 -4.38
CA GLU A 513 -33.04 14.88 -3.53
C GLU A 513 -33.94 13.68 -3.12
N PRO A 514 -33.43 12.64 -2.47
CA PRO A 514 -34.23 11.48 -2.08
C PRO A 514 -35.23 11.88 -0.98
N SER A 515 -36.46 11.38 -1.09
CA SER A 515 -37.48 11.47 -0.01
C SER A 515 -37.59 10.19 0.81
N GLU A 516 -37.53 9.06 0.12
CA GLU A 516 -37.49 7.72 0.71
C GLU A 516 -36.75 6.81 -0.27
N PHE A 517 -35.82 5.97 0.22
CA PHE A 517 -35.06 5.05 -0.60
C PHE A 517 -34.63 3.82 0.18
N SER A 518 -34.67 2.66 -0.46
CA SER A 518 -34.19 1.39 0.10
C SER A 518 -33.37 0.64 -0.93
N LEU A 519 -32.29 0.03 -0.48
CA LEU A 519 -31.41 -0.81 -1.27
C LEU A 519 -31.30 -2.18 -0.59
N TYR A 520 -31.57 -3.22 -1.35
CA TYR A 520 -31.54 -4.61 -0.94
C TYR A 520 -30.43 -5.34 -1.68
N GLU A 521 -29.62 -6.11 -0.98
CA GLU A 521 -28.54 -6.92 -1.57
C GLU A 521 -28.97 -8.38 -1.58
N LYS A 522 -29.05 -8.98 -2.78
CA LYS A 522 -29.63 -10.30 -3.00
C LYS A 522 -28.75 -11.43 -2.48
N ASN A 523 -27.43 -11.30 -2.61
CA ASN A 523 -26.52 -12.40 -2.24
C ASN A 523 -26.53 -12.68 -0.74
N ILE A 524 -26.81 -11.66 0.08
CA ILE A 524 -26.91 -11.78 1.53
C ILE A 524 -28.35 -11.71 2.04
N ASP A 525 -29.34 -11.55 1.14
CA ASP A 525 -30.78 -11.50 1.46
C ASP A 525 -31.12 -10.43 2.52
N GLN A 526 -30.56 -9.20 2.38
CA GLN A 526 -30.73 -8.14 3.36
C GLN A 526 -30.91 -6.76 2.74
N THR A 527 -31.66 -5.90 3.44
CA THR A 527 -31.67 -4.47 3.16
C THR A 527 -30.36 -3.87 3.71
N VAL A 528 -29.55 -3.32 2.82
CA VAL A 528 -28.20 -2.82 3.13
C VAL A 528 -28.13 -1.31 3.30
N PHE A 529 -29.17 -0.60 2.85
CA PHE A 529 -29.30 0.84 3.03
C PHE A 529 -30.77 1.26 3.06
N THR A 530 -31.09 2.18 3.95
CA THR A 530 -32.38 2.90 3.96
C THR A 530 -32.18 4.39 4.15
N TYR A 531 -33.01 5.18 3.48
CA TYR A 531 -33.19 6.60 3.73
C TYR A 531 -34.65 6.91 3.90
N LYS A 532 -35.01 7.44 5.07
CA LYS A 532 -36.40 7.79 5.40
C LYS A 532 -36.42 8.86 6.49
N ASN A 533 -37.33 9.81 6.36
CA ASN A 533 -37.47 10.91 7.33
C ASN A 533 -36.13 11.62 7.61
N GLU A 534 -35.39 11.90 6.54
CA GLU A 534 -34.05 12.54 6.58
C GLU A 534 -32.94 11.74 7.30
N THR A 535 -33.21 10.51 7.72
CA THR A 535 -32.26 9.64 8.38
C THR A 535 -31.72 8.58 7.41
N MET A 536 -30.40 8.43 7.38
CA MET A 536 -29.72 7.33 6.68
C MET A 536 -29.42 6.21 7.67
N GLU A 537 -29.62 4.97 7.22
CA GLU A 537 -29.21 3.76 7.94
C GLU A 537 -28.49 2.83 6.98
N SER A 538 -27.33 2.35 7.35
CA SER A 538 -26.57 1.33 6.61
C SER A 538 -25.65 0.60 7.56
N ASP A 539 -25.70 -0.74 7.51
CA ASP A 539 -24.80 -1.59 8.30
C ASP A 539 -23.53 -1.96 7.55
N PHE A 540 -23.59 -1.95 6.20
CA PHE A 540 -22.55 -2.54 5.35
C PHE A 540 -21.94 -1.56 4.36
N LEU A 541 -22.71 -0.59 3.84
CA LEU A 541 -22.28 0.27 2.76
C LEU A 541 -21.80 1.64 3.28
N ALA A 542 -20.74 2.16 2.70
CA ALA A 542 -20.37 3.55 2.88
C ALA A 542 -21.38 4.47 2.18
N CYS A 543 -21.80 5.53 2.85
CA CYS A 543 -22.78 6.47 2.35
C CYS A 543 -22.45 7.89 2.81
N GLU A 544 -22.76 8.87 1.99
CA GLU A 544 -22.53 10.29 2.28
C GLU A 544 -23.75 11.11 1.86
N LYS A 545 -24.20 12.02 2.73
CA LYS A 545 -25.25 12.99 2.44
C LYS A 545 -24.64 14.39 2.33
N PHE A 546 -24.97 15.10 1.30
CA PHE A 546 -24.41 16.41 0.98
C PHE A 546 -25.38 17.55 1.32
N TYR A 547 -24.86 18.78 1.34
CA TYR A 547 -25.64 19.98 1.69
C TYR A 547 -26.74 20.31 0.68
N ASP A 548 -26.63 19.86 -0.56
CA ASP A 548 -27.67 20.00 -1.58
C ASP A 548 -28.79 18.96 -1.45
N GLY A 549 -28.67 18.06 -0.45
CA GLY A 549 -29.62 17.00 -0.17
C GLY A 549 -29.36 15.72 -0.97
N SER A 550 -28.36 15.69 -1.84
CA SER A 550 -27.97 14.48 -2.55
C SER A 550 -27.31 13.45 -1.64
N ILE A 551 -27.35 12.18 -2.02
CA ILE A 551 -26.73 11.08 -1.30
C ILE A 551 -25.90 10.23 -2.27
N ASN A 552 -24.68 9.89 -1.88
CA ASN A 552 -23.88 8.87 -2.53
C ASN A 552 -23.93 7.58 -1.71
N ILE A 553 -24.18 6.46 -2.38
CA ILE A 553 -24.07 5.11 -1.83
C ILE A 553 -22.98 4.39 -2.61
N TYR A 554 -21.99 3.84 -1.92
CA TYR A 554 -20.85 3.17 -2.53
C TYR A 554 -21.09 1.68 -2.59
N LEU A 555 -21.14 1.12 -3.81
CA LEU A 555 -21.54 -0.26 -4.07
C LEU A 555 -20.35 -1.09 -4.54
N PRO A 556 -19.96 -2.17 -3.83
CA PRO A 556 -19.06 -3.20 -4.37
C PRO A 556 -19.59 -3.79 -5.68
N LYS A 557 -18.72 -4.00 -6.66
CA LYS A 557 -19.12 -4.54 -7.97
C LYS A 557 -19.57 -6.01 -7.94
N ASN A 558 -19.18 -6.75 -6.92
CA ASN A 558 -19.56 -8.15 -6.75
C ASN A 558 -20.94 -8.33 -6.11
N GLY A 559 -21.63 -7.24 -5.74
CA GLY A 559 -22.98 -7.26 -5.19
C GLY A 559 -24.05 -7.26 -6.27
N GLU A 560 -25.23 -7.77 -5.94
CA GLU A 560 -26.44 -7.73 -6.77
C GLU A 560 -27.55 -6.99 -6.00
N TYR A 561 -27.81 -5.75 -6.41
CA TYR A 561 -28.65 -4.83 -5.65
C TYR A 561 -29.99 -4.58 -6.33
N GLU A 562 -31.06 -4.64 -5.54
CA GLU A 562 -32.38 -4.14 -5.90
C GLU A 562 -32.69 -2.87 -5.12
N TYR A 563 -33.24 -1.88 -5.78
CA TYR A 563 -33.58 -0.62 -5.14
C TYR A 563 -35.00 -0.15 -5.48
N VAL A 564 -35.56 0.58 -4.52
CA VAL A 564 -36.85 1.24 -4.67
C VAL A 564 -36.85 2.55 -3.90
N GLY A 565 -37.40 3.61 -4.46
CA GLY A 565 -37.56 4.84 -3.71
C GLY A 565 -38.10 6.03 -4.47
N GLY A 566 -38.49 7.05 -3.73
CA GLY A 566 -38.87 8.36 -4.21
C GLY A 566 -37.66 9.29 -4.29
N VAL A 567 -37.06 9.40 -5.46
CA VAL A 567 -35.93 10.28 -5.72
C VAL A 567 -36.18 11.07 -7.00
N LYS A 568 -35.59 12.24 -7.11
CA LYS A 568 -35.72 13.07 -8.30
C LYS A 568 -34.98 12.47 -9.49
N ASN A 569 -33.77 11.96 -9.24
CA ASN A 569 -32.96 11.27 -10.23
C ASN A 569 -32.01 10.29 -9.54
N ILE A 570 -31.63 9.23 -10.25
CA ILE A 570 -30.65 8.23 -9.80
C ILE A 570 -29.60 8.10 -10.89
N LYS A 571 -28.33 8.32 -10.55
CA LYS A 571 -27.20 8.12 -11.46
C LYS A 571 -26.35 6.95 -10.98
N LEU A 572 -25.85 6.17 -11.93
CA LEU A 572 -24.87 5.13 -11.68
C LEU A 572 -23.52 5.57 -12.24
N ILE A 573 -22.53 5.62 -11.37
CA ILE A 573 -21.18 6.06 -11.68
C ILE A 573 -20.23 4.88 -11.43
N ASN A 574 -19.42 4.54 -12.41
CA ASN A 574 -18.31 3.59 -12.23
C ASN A 574 -17.08 4.33 -11.73
N VAL A 575 -16.42 3.78 -10.74
CA VAL A 575 -15.15 4.29 -10.25
C VAL A 575 -14.09 3.21 -10.45
N ASP A 576 -13.04 3.55 -11.18
CA ASP A 576 -11.92 2.65 -11.41
C ASP A 576 -10.92 2.63 -10.22
N SER A 577 -9.93 1.76 -10.29
CA SER A 577 -8.89 1.63 -9.24
C SER A 577 -8.03 2.89 -9.05
N TYR A 578 -8.07 3.81 -9.99
CA TYR A 578 -7.39 5.12 -9.93
C TYR A 578 -8.32 6.27 -9.53
N ASN A 579 -9.56 5.95 -9.12
CA ASN A 579 -10.60 6.90 -8.74
C ASN A 579 -11.13 7.78 -9.89
N ASN A 580 -10.96 7.34 -11.14
CA ASN A 580 -11.63 8.01 -12.25
C ASN A 580 -13.10 7.63 -12.27
N GLU A 581 -13.96 8.65 -12.25
CA GLU A 581 -15.41 8.49 -12.28
C GLU A 581 -15.90 8.53 -13.73
N THR A 582 -16.70 7.54 -14.10
CA THR A 582 -17.38 7.50 -15.41
C THR A 582 -18.85 7.25 -15.19
N VAL A 583 -19.70 8.19 -15.62
CA VAL A 583 -21.15 8.01 -15.54
C VAL A 583 -21.59 6.93 -16.50
N ILE A 584 -22.11 5.82 -15.98
CA ILE A 584 -22.64 4.72 -16.79
C ILE A 584 -24.08 5.01 -17.20
N ASN A 585 -24.85 5.59 -16.28
CA ASN A 585 -26.24 5.95 -16.52
C ASN A 585 -26.60 7.26 -15.81
N GLU A 586 -27.09 8.23 -16.57
CA GLU A 586 -27.48 9.55 -16.07
C GLU A 586 -28.85 9.58 -15.38
N SER A 587 -29.70 8.59 -15.66
CA SER A 587 -31.05 8.52 -15.09
C SER A 587 -31.57 7.10 -15.09
N LEU A 588 -31.47 6.45 -13.95
CA LEU A 588 -32.07 5.14 -13.70
C LEU A 588 -33.54 5.30 -13.31
N PRO A 589 -34.41 4.29 -13.58
CA PRO A 589 -35.79 4.29 -13.09
C PRO A 589 -35.80 4.29 -11.55
N ILE A 590 -36.92 4.72 -10.94
CA ILE A 590 -37.07 4.78 -9.46
C ILE A 590 -37.10 3.39 -8.78
N THR A 591 -37.23 2.34 -9.56
CA THR A 591 -37.09 0.95 -9.12
C THR A 591 -36.25 0.20 -10.14
N GLY A 592 -35.34 -0.61 -9.70
CA GLY A 592 -34.45 -1.34 -10.62
C GLY A 592 -33.46 -2.23 -9.90
N THR A 593 -32.53 -2.76 -10.70
CA THR A 593 -31.43 -3.60 -10.23
C THR A 593 -30.11 -3.01 -10.70
N VAL A 594 -29.10 -3.10 -9.84
CA VAL A 594 -27.70 -2.89 -10.18
C VAL A 594 -27.00 -4.23 -9.94
N SER A 595 -26.50 -4.83 -10.99
CA SER A 595 -25.68 -6.04 -10.92
C SER A 595 -24.34 -5.80 -11.61
N SER A 596 -23.35 -6.63 -11.35
CA SER A 596 -22.07 -6.61 -12.08
C SER A 596 -22.36 -6.74 -13.58
N ILE A 597 -21.95 -5.72 -14.34
CA ILE A 597 -22.02 -5.71 -15.81
C ILE A 597 -20.76 -6.36 -16.35
#